data_3121553525af4e69f501f9df9ac5dab7
#
_entry.id   3121553525af4e69f501f9df9ac5dab7
#
_cell.length_a   1.000
_cell.length_b   1.000
_cell.length_c   1.000
_cell.angle_alpha   90.00
_cell.angle_beta   90.00
_cell.angle_gamma   90.00
#
_symmetry.space_group_name_H-M   'P 1'
#
loop_
_entity.id
_entity.type
_entity.pdbx_description
1 polymer ?
#
loop_
_entity_poly.entity_id
_entity_poly.type
_entity_poly.pdbx_seq_one_letter_code
_entity_poly.pdbx_strand_id
1 'polypeptide(L)'
;MSILVIGGAGFIGRRLVPILAADGHAVTCMDIDVAGAAAAFASLADKVTIVRGDVTQFDDVIGAVQESGAERLINLSYFIGDLPPHVAFKLDIQGMDNCFEAARRCGVKHAVFASSLAVSGPQDYFGERLVDESDERRGESQYAVNKITNEWQAHDYRRAYGMVITCIRPANVTGPDKKFGSIDHVNCMCQPARGQSVTFPHADTRRCVIHVDD
;
A
#
# COMPACT_ATOMS: atom_id res chain seq x y z
N MET A 1 -14.76 15.18 -2.77
CA MET A 1 -14.99 13.73 -2.94
C MET A 1 -14.84 13.05 -1.60
N SER A 2 -15.53 11.91 -1.40
CA SER A 2 -15.28 11.02 -0.27
C SER A 2 -14.26 9.93 -0.67
N ILE A 3 -13.24 9.75 0.16
CA ILE A 3 -12.12 8.83 -0.08
C ILE A 3 -11.92 7.94 1.14
N LEU A 4 -11.97 6.63 0.96
CA LEU A 4 -11.58 5.65 1.97
C LEU A 4 -10.13 5.23 1.73
N VAL A 5 -9.29 5.41 2.75
CA VAL A 5 -7.89 4.93 2.75
C VAL A 5 -7.79 3.77 3.74
N ILE A 6 -7.58 2.57 3.24
CA ILE A 6 -7.38 1.35 4.02
C ILE A 6 -5.88 1.18 4.26
N GLY A 7 -5.47 0.92 5.50
CA GLY A 7 -4.06 0.94 5.91
C GLY A 7 -3.50 2.36 6.06
N GLY A 8 -4.39 3.33 6.35
CA GLY A 8 -4.02 4.74 6.41
C GLY A 8 -3.11 5.12 7.58
N ALA A 9 -3.04 4.32 8.65
CA ALA A 9 -2.08 4.51 9.74
C ALA A 9 -0.66 3.99 9.41
N GLY A 10 -0.48 3.33 8.25
CA GLY A 10 0.80 2.84 7.77
C GLY A 10 1.75 3.95 7.30
N PHE A 11 2.96 3.57 6.90
CA PHE A 11 4.04 4.47 6.50
C PHE A 11 3.63 5.44 5.37
N ILE A 12 3.04 4.94 4.29
CA ILE A 12 2.57 5.77 3.16
C ILE A 12 1.29 6.51 3.56
N GLY A 13 0.36 5.83 4.23
CA GLY A 13 -0.93 6.41 4.59
C GLY A 13 -0.81 7.64 5.47
N ARG A 14 0.14 7.67 6.41
CA ARG A 14 0.42 8.83 7.28
C ARG A 14 0.87 10.08 6.52
N ARG A 15 1.34 9.94 5.28
CA ARG A 15 1.64 11.07 4.38
C ARG A 15 0.45 11.39 3.47
N LEU A 16 -0.17 10.37 2.90
CA LEU A 16 -1.26 10.54 1.94
C LEU A 16 -2.53 11.14 2.56
N VAL A 17 -2.95 10.65 3.73
CA VAL A 17 -4.20 11.10 4.38
C VAL A 17 -4.22 12.61 4.64
N PRO A 18 -3.15 13.23 5.22
CA PRO A 18 -3.09 14.68 5.37
C PRO A 18 -3.15 15.46 4.06
N ILE A 19 -2.50 14.97 3.00
CA ILE A 19 -2.51 15.61 1.67
C ILE A 19 -3.92 15.63 1.12
N LEU A 20 -4.62 14.48 1.14
CA LEU A 20 -6.00 14.39 0.68
C LEU A 20 -6.96 15.29 1.47
N ALA A 21 -6.77 15.38 2.80
CA ALA A 21 -7.56 16.25 3.66
C ALA A 21 -7.28 17.74 3.40
N ALA A 22 -6.02 18.10 3.10
CA ALA A 22 -5.63 19.46 2.73
C ALA A 22 -6.21 19.87 1.37
N ASP A 23 -6.33 18.93 0.44
CA ASP A 23 -6.98 19.13 -0.87
C ASP A 23 -8.52 19.22 -0.79
N GLY A 24 -9.08 19.20 0.42
CA GLY A 24 -10.51 19.38 0.65
C GLY A 24 -11.35 18.13 0.42
N HIS A 25 -10.75 16.94 0.49
CA HIS A 25 -11.50 15.69 0.42
C HIS A 25 -12.03 15.29 1.79
N ALA A 26 -13.20 14.66 1.83
CA ALA A 26 -13.69 13.95 3.02
C ALA A 26 -12.95 12.61 3.09
N VAL A 27 -12.05 12.46 4.06
CA VAL A 27 -11.17 11.29 4.16
C VAL A 27 -11.58 10.41 5.33
N THR A 28 -11.79 9.13 5.05
CA THR A 28 -11.94 8.09 6.08
C THR A 28 -10.69 7.19 6.06
N CYS A 29 -10.03 7.07 7.20
CA CYS A 29 -8.89 6.17 7.43
C CYS A 29 -9.39 4.92 8.13
N MET A 30 -9.35 3.77 7.45
CA MET A 30 -9.59 2.46 8.05
C MET A 30 -8.26 1.79 8.38
N ASP A 31 -8.09 1.40 9.63
CA ASP A 31 -6.89 0.67 10.07
C ASP A 31 -7.21 -0.21 11.29
N ILE A 32 -6.38 -1.23 11.53
CA ILE A 32 -6.42 -2.00 12.78
C ILE A 32 -5.78 -1.21 13.94
N ASP A 33 -4.82 -0.33 13.64
CA ASP A 33 -4.13 0.53 14.61
C ASP A 33 -4.83 1.90 14.74
N VAL A 34 -6.00 1.89 15.36
CA VAL A 34 -6.79 3.11 15.61
C VAL A 34 -6.03 4.11 16.46
N ALA A 35 -5.27 3.63 17.47
CA ALA A 35 -4.51 4.51 18.34
C ALA A 35 -3.38 5.23 17.58
N GLY A 36 -2.66 4.49 16.72
CA GLY A 36 -1.65 5.06 15.84
C GLY A 36 -2.23 6.04 14.81
N ALA A 37 -3.42 5.74 14.27
CA ALA A 37 -4.13 6.65 13.38
C ALA A 37 -4.54 7.94 14.11
N ALA A 38 -5.14 7.81 15.29
CA ALA A 38 -5.57 8.97 16.10
C ALA A 38 -4.38 9.88 16.46
N ALA A 39 -3.25 9.29 16.83
CA ALA A 39 -2.04 10.06 17.12
C ALA A 39 -1.48 10.74 15.86
N ALA A 40 -1.47 10.04 14.71
CA ALA A 40 -0.95 10.58 13.45
C ALA A 40 -1.80 11.73 12.90
N PHE A 41 -3.12 11.69 13.11
CA PHE A 41 -4.07 12.64 12.53
C PHE A 41 -4.72 13.55 13.57
N ALA A 42 -4.12 13.70 14.77
CA ALA A 42 -4.67 14.50 15.86
C ALA A 42 -4.98 15.96 15.46
N SER A 43 -4.13 16.57 14.63
CA SER A 43 -4.35 17.92 14.09
C SER A 43 -5.40 18.01 12.99
N LEU A 44 -5.95 16.89 12.54
CA LEU A 44 -6.94 16.76 11.45
C LEU A 44 -8.22 16.06 11.93
N ALA A 45 -8.47 16.03 13.24
CA ALA A 45 -9.58 15.28 13.81
C ALA A 45 -10.97 15.78 13.33
N ASP A 46 -11.06 17.00 12.84
CA ASP A 46 -12.24 17.60 12.21
C ASP A 46 -12.39 17.27 10.71
N LYS A 47 -11.36 16.71 10.08
CA LYS A 47 -11.30 16.45 8.63
C LYS A 47 -11.12 14.99 8.26
N VAL A 48 -10.62 14.16 9.18
CA VAL A 48 -10.32 12.76 8.95
C VAL A 48 -11.12 11.91 9.92
N THR A 49 -12.00 11.07 9.37
CA THR A 49 -12.71 10.06 10.17
C THR A 49 -11.85 8.82 10.30
N ILE A 50 -11.72 8.27 11.49
CA ILE A 50 -10.95 7.06 11.77
C ILE A 50 -11.92 5.93 12.08
N VAL A 51 -11.79 4.81 11.35
CA VAL A 51 -12.61 3.61 11.52
C VAL A 51 -11.70 2.42 11.80
N ARG A 52 -12.04 1.64 12.82
CA ARG A 52 -11.36 0.37 13.06
C ARG A 52 -11.87 -0.68 12.07
N GLY A 53 -10.96 -1.37 11.40
CA GLY A 53 -11.32 -2.48 10.54
C GLY A 53 -10.13 -3.35 10.16
N ASP A 54 -10.39 -4.63 9.97
CA ASP A 54 -9.44 -5.64 9.50
C ASP A 54 -9.80 -6.03 8.07
N VAL A 55 -8.89 -5.85 7.14
CA VAL A 55 -9.11 -6.19 5.71
C VAL A 55 -9.42 -7.67 5.48
N THR A 56 -9.02 -8.54 6.41
CA THR A 56 -9.33 -9.98 6.32
C THR A 56 -10.79 -10.30 6.66
N GLN A 57 -11.53 -9.32 7.19
CA GLN A 57 -12.94 -9.42 7.52
C GLN A 57 -13.76 -8.61 6.51
N PHE A 58 -14.53 -9.30 5.69
CA PHE A 58 -15.33 -8.64 4.64
C PHE A 58 -16.31 -7.61 5.20
N ASP A 59 -16.96 -7.94 6.34
CA ASP A 59 -17.95 -7.06 6.98
C ASP A 59 -17.33 -5.75 7.47
N ASP A 60 -16.08 -5.75 7.95
CA ASP A 60 -15.36 -4.55 8.34
C ASP A 60 -15.10 -3.65 7.12
N VAL A 61 -14.66 -4.26 6.01
CA VAL A 61 -14.33 -3.52 4.78
C VAL A 61 -15.59 -2.92 4.15
N ILE A 62 -16.65 -3.73 3.97
CA ILE A 62 -17.88 -3.24 3.34
C ILE A 62 -18.58 -2.19 4.23
N GLY A 63 -18.57 -2.37 5.55
CA GLY A 63 -19.07 -1.40 6.51
C GLY A 63 -18.35 -0.06 6.38
N ALA A 64 -17.01 -0.06 6.33
CA ALA A 64 -16.23 1.16 6.16
C ALA A 64 -16.53 1.86 4.82
N VAL A 65 -16.70 1.12 3.72
CA VAL A 65 -17.07 1.70 2.42
C VAL A 65 -18.47 2.33 2.48
N GLN A 66 -19.44 1.66 3.10
CA GLN A 66 -20.82 2.14 3.22
C GLN A 66 -20.92 3.38 4.11
N GLU A 67 -20.32 3.33 5.30
CA GLU A 67 -20.36 4.43 6.29
C GLU A 67 -19.65 5.69 5.79
N SER A 68 -18.51 5.52 5.09
CA SER A 68 -17.78 6.65 4.49
C SER A 68 -18.48 7.23 3.25
N GLY A 69 -19.38 6.51 2.62
CA GLY A 69 -19.94 6.86 1.32
C GLY A 69 -18.86 7.04 0.25
N ALA A 70 -17.79 6.25 0.32
CA ALA A 70 -16.58 6.43 -0.47
C ALA A 70 -16.85 6.37 -1.97
N GLU A 71 -16.54 7.45 -2.67
CA GLU A 71 -16.48 7.48 -4.13
C GLU A 71 -15.19 6.85 -4.67
N ARG A 72 -14.14 6.90 -3.87
CA ARG A 72 -12.83 6.32 -4.18
C ARG A 72 -12.30 5.50 -3.00
N LEU A 73 -11.63 4.40 -3.32
CA LEU A 73 -10.99 3.52 -2.35
C LEU A 73 -9.51 3.44 -2.67
N ILE A 74 -8.65 3.66 -1.66
CA ILE A 74 -7.20 3.48 -1.77
C ILE A 74 -6.79 2.42 -0.76
N ASN A 75 -6.30 1.28 -1.25
CA ASN A 75 -5.82 0.20 -0.39
C ASN A 75 -4.29 0.22 -0.30
N LEU A 76 -3.78 0.57 0.88
CA LEU A 76 -2.37 0.53 1.26
C LEU A 76 -2.10 -0.57 2.29
N SER A 77 -3.13 -1.32 2.70
CA SER A 77 -2.97 -2.39 3.68
C SER A 77 -2.16 -3.53 3.06
N TYR A 78 -1.04 -3.79 3.68
CA TYR A 78 -0.15 -4.89 3.28
C TYR A 78 0.90 -5.09 4.36
N PHE A 79 1.35 -6.32 4.55
CA PHE A 79 2.46 -6.59 5.44
C PHE A 79 3.72 -6.95 4.64
N ILE A 80 4.82 -6.28 4.94
CA ILE A 80 6.13 -6.57 4.35
C ILE A 80 6.99 -7.19 5.45
N GLY A 81 7.20 -8.49 5.38
CA GLY A 81 7.98 -9.23 6.36
C GLY A 81 7.70 -10.72 6.26
N ASP A 82 8.30 -11.49 7.17
CA ASP A 82 8.10 -12.94 7.24
C ASP A 82 6.80 -13.23 8.00
N LEU A 83 5.77 -13.58 7.27
CA LEU A 83 4.52 -14.12 7.82
C LEU A 83 4.39 -15.60 7.46
N PRO A 84 3.74 -16.39 8.33
CA PRO A 84 3.32 -17.73 7.93
C PRO A 84 2.48 -17.66 6.64
N PRO A 85 2.70 -18.56 5.66
CA PRO A 85 2.05 -18.47 4.35
C PRO A 85 0.53 -18.31 4.39
N HIS A 86 -0.15 -19.01 5.32
CA HIS A 86 -1.62 -18.92 5.46
C HIS A 86 -2.08 -17.55 6.00
N VAL A 87 -1.25 -16.87 6.80
CA VAL A 87 -1.54 -15.51 7.30
C VAL A 87 -1.32 -14.50 6.18
N ALA A 88 -0.20 -14.63 5.45
CA ALA A 88 0.07 -13.80 4.28
C ALA A 88 -1.04 -13.94 3.22
N PHE A 89 -1.49 -15.16 2.93
CA PHE A 89 -2.60 -15.39 2.01
C PHE A 89 -3.89 -14.66 2.45
N LYS A 90 -4.27 -14.79 3.72
CA LYS A 90 -5.45 -14.11 4.26
C LYS A 90 -5.36 -12.60 4.14
N LEU A 91 -4.23 -12.04 4.54
CA LEU A 91 -4.03 -10.59 4.54
C LEU A 91 -3.91 -10.03 3.12
N ASP A 92 -3.01 -10.63 2.33
CA ASP A 92 -2.58 -10.03 1.06
C ASP A 92 -3.53 -10.36 -0.09
N ILE A 93 -4.07 -11.58 -0.11
CA ILE A 93 -4.91 -12.05 -1.23
C ILE A 93 -6.40 -11.89 -0.90
N GLN A 94 -6.85 -12.47 0.22
CA GLN A 94 -8.26 -12.36 0.62
C GLN A 94 -8.61 -10.92 1.02
N GLY A 95 -7.73 -10.24 1.76
CA GLY A 95 -7.93 -8.83 2.13
C GLY A 95 -8.05 -7.91 0.91
N MET A 96 -7.27 -8.14 -0.14
CA MET A 96 -7.39 -7.40 -1.40
C MET A 96 -8.71 -7.71 -2.11
N ASP A 97 -9.10 -8.98 -2.17
CA ASP A 97 -10.39 -9.39 -2.75
C ASP A 97 -11.57 -8.75 -2.02
N ASN A 98 -11.54 -8.73 -0.69
CA ASN A 98 -12.53 -8.05 0.12
C ASN A 98 -12.66 -6.56 -0.24
N CYS A 99 -11.54 -5.88 -0.49
CA CYS A 99 -11.54 -4.47 -0.90
C CYS A 99 -12.19 -4.27 -2.27
N PHE A 100 -11.87 -5.11 -3.26
CA PHE A 100 -12.45 -5.01 -4.59
C PHE A 100 -13.94 -5.36 -4.57
N GLU A 101 -14.33 -6.41 -3.86
CA GLU A 101 -15.73 -6.83 -3.78
C GLU A 101 -16.59 -5.80 -3.03
N ALA A 102 -16.10 -5.23 -1.92
CA ALA A 102 -16.77 -4.15 -1.23
C ALA A 102 -16.93 -2.91 -2.13
N ALA A 103 -15.85 -2.52 -2.82
CA ALA A 103 -15.87 -1.41 -3.78
C ALA A 103 -16.92 -1.64 -4.89
N ARG A 104 -16.97 -2.86 -5.44
CA ARG A 104 -17.96 -3.25 -6.46
C ARG A 104 -19.38 -3.15 -5.95
N ARG A 105 -19.67 -3.76 -4.77
CA ARG A 105 -21.02 -3.79 -4.21
C ARG A 105 -21.55 -2.41 -3.84
N CYS A 106 -20.66 -1.53 -3.39
CA CYS A 106 -21.03 -0.17 -3.00
C CYS A 106 -20.93 0.86 -4.15
N GLY A 107 -20.58 0.45 -5.35
CA GLY A 107 -20.51 1.34 -6.51
C GLY A 107 -19.38 2.38 -6.43
N VAL A 108 -18.26 2.03 -5.78
CA VAL A 108 -17.06 2.88 -5.74
C VAL A 108 -16.59 3.15 -7.17
N LYS A 109 -16.41 4.42 -7.50
CA LYS A 109 -16.08 4.86 -8.87
C LYS A 109 -14.66 4.51 -9.30
N HIS A 110 -13.74 4.46 -8.35
CA HIS A 110 -12.33 4.18 -8.64
C HIS A 110 -11.63 3.57 -7.42
N ALA A 111 -11.04 2.41 -7.60
CA ALA A 111 -10.18 1.77 -6.61
C ALA A 111 -8.71 1.90 -7.02
N VAL A 112 -7.85 2.20 -6.07
CA VAL A 112 -6.39 2.26 -6.26
C VAL A 112 -5.75 1.34 -5.24
N PHE A 113 -4.74 0.58 -5.63
CA PHE A 113 -3.94 -0.17 -4.67
C PHE A 113 -2.45 -0.12 -4.96
N ALA A 114 -1.66 -0.24 -3.89
CA ALA A 114 -0.23 -0.35 -3.99
C ALA A 114 0.17 -1.77 -4.38
N SER A 115 0.53 -1.97 -5.65
CA SER A 115 1.31 -3.11 -6.13
C SER A 115 2.79 -2.87 -5.75
N SER A 116 3.74 -3.30 -6.54
CA SER A 116 5.17 -3.10 -6.26
C SER A 116 6.00 -3.25 -7.52
N LEU A 117 7.13 -2.57 -7.59
CA LEU A 117 8.18 -2.85 -8.57
C LEU A 117 8.66 -4.32 -8.51
N ALA A 118 8.56 -4.95 -7.34
CA ALA A 118 8.96 -6.35 -7.15
C ALA A 118 8.23 -7.35 -8.08
N VAL A 119 7.08 -6.98 -8.65
CA VAL A 119 6.36 -7.83 -9.61
C VAL A 119 7.16 -8.07 -10.89
N SER A 120 8.03 -7.14 -11.26
CA SER A 120 8.89 -7.28 -12.44
C SER A 120 10.03 -8.27 -12.24
N GLY A 121 10.44 -8.52 -10.99
CA GLY A 121 11.60 -9.37 -10.66
C GLY A 121 12.94 -8.65 -10.85
N PRO A 122 14.05 -9.41 -10.80
CA PRO A 122 15.39 -8.87 -10.94
C PRO A 122 15.66 -8.22 -12.30
N GLN A 123 16.45 -7.13 -12.29
CA GLN A 123 16.87 -6.42 -13.49
C GLN A 123 17.63 -7.30 -14.49
N ASP A 124 18.29 -8.34 -14.01
CA ASP A 124 19.09 -9.26 -14.83
C ASP A 124 18.27 -9.95 -15.93
N TYR A 125 16.96 -10.13 -15.74
CA TYR A 125 16.07 -10.65 -16.79
C TYR A 125 15.91 -9.69 -17.98
N PHE A 126 16.15 -8.42 -17.77
CA PHE A 126 15.89 -7.35 -18.74
C PHE A 126 17.17 -6.71 -19.29
N GLY A 127 18.33 -7.08 -18.75
CA GLY A 127 19.59 -6.45 -19.08
C GLY A 127 19.63 -4.99 -18.62
N GLU A 128 20.18 -4.10 -19.44
CA GLU A 128 20.31 -2.68 -19.10
C GLU A 128 19.13 -1.82 -19.56
N ARG A 129 18.13 -2.40 -20.22
CA ARG A 129 16.96 -1.65 -20.67
C ARG A 129 16.04 -1.29 -19.50
N LEU A 130 15.27 -0.25 -19.66
CA LEU A 130 14.19 0.07 -18.74
C LEU A 130 13.10 -0.99 -18.82
N VAL A 131 12.51 -1.28 -17.67
CA VAL A 131 11.35 -2.17 -17.53
C VAL A 131 10.09 -1.31 -17.55
N ASP A 132 9.07 -1.75 -18.27
CA ASP A 132 7.78 -1.10 -18.34
C ASP A 132 6.63 -2.01 -17.87
N GLU A 133 5.41 -1.48 -17.84
CA GLU A 133 4.24 -2.17 -17.30
C GLU A 133 3.78 -3.36 -18.18
N SER A 134 4.18 -3.41 -19.45
CA SER A 134 3.83 -4.49 -20.39
C SER A 134 4.76 -5.69 -20.28
N ASP A 135 5.90 -5.55 -19.61
CA ASP A 135 6.86 -6.62 -19.42
C ASP A 135 6.30 -7.75 -18.56
N GLU A 136 6.86 -8.93 -18.76
CA GLU A 136 6.51 -10.11 -17.99
C GLU A 136 6.74 -9.88 -16.49
N ARG A 137 5.80 -10.39 -15.69
CA ARG A 137 5.92 -10.39 -14.24
C ARG A 137 6.76 -11.58 -13.80
N ARG A 138 7.92 -11.31 -13.19
CA ARG A 138 8.93 -12.31 -12.79
C ARG A 138 9.26 -12.22 -11.30
N GLY A 139 8.25 -12.00 -10.47
CA GLY A 139 8.46 -11.90 -9.03
C GLY A 139 9.00 -13.19 -8.42
N GLU A 140 10.07 -13.10 -7.62
CA GLU A 140 10.80 -14.23 -7.04
C GLU A 140 10.59 -14.41 -5.53
N SER A 141 9.76 -13.59 -4.92
CA SER A 141 9.43 -13.69 -3.49
C SER A 141 7.94 -13.91 -3.29
N GLN A 142 7.54 -14.48 -2.14
CA GLN A 142 6.12 -14.60 -1.77
C GLN A 142 5.41 -13.23 -1.86
N TYR A 143 6.07 -12.17 -1.41
CA TYR A 143 5.59 -10.81 -1.54
C TYR A 143 5.28 -10.44 -2.99
N ALA A 144 6.25 -10.65 -3.89
CA ALA A 144 6.09 -10.32 -5.30
C ALA A 144 4.99 -11.15 -5.97
N VAL A 145 4.93 -12.47 -5.67
CA VAL A 145 3.88 -13.36 -6.18
C VAL A 145 2.50 -12.93 -5.70
N ASN A 146 2.35 -12.55 -4.43
CA ASN A 146 1.08 -12.03 -3.91
C ASN A 146 0.68 -10.73 -4.64
N LYS A 147 1.62 -9.82 -4.89
CA LYS A 147 1.34 -8.59 -5.67
C LYS A 147 0.95 -8.89 -7.12
N ILE A 148 1.58 -9.86 -7.76
CA ILE A 148 1.17 -10.35 -9.09
C ILE A 148 -0.27 -10.89 -9.03
N THR A 149 -0.60 -11.67 -8.00
CA THR A 149 -1.97 -12.18 -7.80
C THR A 149 -2.97 -11.04 -7.62
N ASN A 150 -2.64 -10.01 -6.85
CA ASN A 150 -3.51 -8.83 -6.68
C ASN A 150 -3.75 -8.08 -8.01
N GLU A 151 -2.74 -7.97 -8.87
CA GLU A 151 -2.91 -7.38 -10.20
C GLU A 151 -3.84 -8.22 -11.09
N TRP A 152 -3.78 -9.56 -10.97
CA TRP A 152 -4.71 -10.46 -11.65
C TRP A 152 -6.14 -10.34 -11.10
N GLN A 153 -6.32 -10.26 -9.80
CA GLN A 153 -7.62 -9.98 -9.20
C GLN A 153 -8.20 -8.66 -9.75
N ALA A 154 -7.40 -7.58 -9.76
CA ALA A 154 -7.81 -6.30 -10.33
C ALA A 154 -8.21 -6.41 -11.81
N HIS A 155 -7.44 -7.16 -12.60
CA HIS A 155 -7.76 -7.42 -14.01
C HIS A 155 -9.11 -8.13 -14.15
N ASP A 156 -9.39 -9.15 -13.34
CA ASP A 156 -10.64 -9.90 -13.40
C ASP A 156 -11.84 -9.06 -12.98
N TYR A 157 -11.73 -8.25 -11.93
CA TYR A 157 -12.79 -7.31 -11.54
C TYR A 157 -13.05 -6.24 -12.61
N ARG A 158 -12.01 -5.75 -13.27
CA ARG A 158 -12.16 -4.84 -14.42
C ARG A 158 -12.89 -5.51 -15.57
N ARG A 159 -12.47 -6.73 -15.95
CA ARG A 159 -13.05 -7.50 -17.05
C ARG A 159 -14.48 -7.95 -16.79
N ALA A 160 -14.76 -8.46 -15.58
CA ALA A 160 -16.06 -9.05 -15.25
C ALA A 160 -17.13 -8.00 -14.91
N TYR A 161 -16.72 -6.88 -14.31
CA TYR A 161 -17.65 -5.90 -13.73
C TYR A 161 -17.45 -4.47 -14.23
N GLY A 162 -16.49 -4.23 -15.13
CA GLY A 162 -16.23 -2.88 -15.64
C GLY A 162 -15.67 -1.90 -14.60
N MET A 163 -15.11 -2.39 -13.50
CA MET A 163 -14.55 -1.54 -12.45
C MET A 163 -13.35 -0.73 -12.95
N VAL A 164 -13.22 0.50 -12.48
CA VAL A 164 -12.00 1.29 -12.68
C VAL A 164 -11.06 1.00 -11.53
N ILE A 165 -9.95 0.31 -11.81
CA ILE A 165 -8.94 -0.03 -10.80
C ILE A 165 -7.56 0.36 -11.33
N THR A 166 -6.79 1.09 -10.52
CA THR A 166 -5.40 1.44 -10.81
C THR A 166 -4.45 0.67 -9.89
N CYS A 167 -3.49 -0.02 -10.49
CA CYS A 167 -2.40 -0.67 -9.79
C CYS A 167 -1.16 0.23 -9.85
N ILE A 168 -0.66 0.70 -8.73
CA ILE A 168 0.56 1.50 -8.67
C ILE A 168 1.71 0.57 -8.28
N ARG A 169 2.81 0.57 -9.04
CA ARG A 169 4.03 -0.20 -8.76
C ARG A 169 5.13 0.73 -8.24
N PRO A 170 5.09 1.15 -6.96
CA PRO A 170 6.11 2.02 -6.43
C PRO A 170 7.45 1.28 -6.36
N ALA A 171 8.52 2.04 -6.53
CA ALA A 171 9.88 1.62 -6.21
C ALA A 171 10.06 1.43 -4.69
N ASN A 172 11.29 1.31 -4.19
CA ASN A 172 11.53 1.30 -2.76
C ASN A 172 11.17 2.66 -2.16
N VAL A 173 9.96 2.76 -1.62
CA VAL A 173 9.54 3.98 -0.93
C VAL A 173 10.38 4.16 0.32
N THR A 174 11.03 5.30 0.45
CA THR A 174 11.91 5.66 1.56
C THR A 174 11.45 6.94 2.24
N GLY A 175 11.91 7.20 3.45
CA GLY A 175 11.59 8.43 4.18
C GLY A 175 11.65 8.23 5.69
N PRO A 176 11.43 9.32 6.46
CA PRO A 176 11.38 9.26 7.91
C PRO A 176 10.32 8.26 8.40
N ASP A 177 10.63 7.60 9.52
CA ASP A 177 9.71 6.67 10.20
C ASP A 177 9.42 5.35 9.48
N LYS A 178 10.12 5.05 8.39
CA LYS A 178 10.04 3.72 7.76
C LYS A 178 10.58 2.65 8.70
N LYS A 179 9.74 1.65 9.04
CA LYS A 179 10.07 0.60 10.01
C LYS A 179 10.25 -0.78 9.39
N PHE A 180 9.68 -1.02 8.20
CA PHE A 180 9.63 -2.35 7.58
C PHE A 180 10.09 -2.33 6.12
N GLY A 181 10.43 -3.51 5.62
CA GLY A 181 10.93 -3.72 4.26
C GLY A 181 12.41 -3.33 4.13
N SER A 182 12.82 -2.87 2.96
CA SER A 182 14.21 -2.43 2.72
C SER A 182 14.50 -1.13 3.47
N ILE A 183 15.04 -1.23 4.69
CA ILE A 183 15.40 -0.10 5.56
C ILE A 183 16.90 0.11 5.68
N ASP A 184 17.72 -0.78 5.15
CA ASP A 184 19.19 -0.74 5.21
C ASP A 184 19.75 0.59 4.69
N HIS A 185 19.29 1.08 3.54
CA HIS A 185 19.73 2.37 2.99
C HIS A 185 19.28 3.57 3.85
N VAL A 186 18.09 3.51 4.49
CA VAL A 186 17.63 4.54 5.45
C VAL A 186 18.53 4.54 6.67
N ASN A 187 18.85 3.36 7.20
CA ASN A 187 19.76 3.21 8.34
C ASN A 187 21.15 3.74 8.04
N CYS A 188 21.67 3.49 6.82
CA CYS A 188 22.97 4.00 6.39
C CYS A 188 23.05 5.53 6.34
N MET A 189 21.95 6.21 6.19
CA MET A 189 21.87 7.68 6.26
C MET A 189 21.63 8.17 7.69
N CYS A 190 20.69 7.57 8.40
CA CYS A 190 20.21 8.07 9.70
C CYS A 190 21.14 7.72 10.85
N GLN A 191 21.78 6.55 10.85
CA GLN A 191 22.67 6.13 11.96
C GLN A 191 23.94 6.98 12.05
N PRO A 192 24.69 7.22 10.95
CA PRO A 192 25.85 8.12 11.00
C PRO A 192 25.48 9.55 11.40
N ALA A 193 24.33 10.05 10.96
CA ALA A 193 23.86 11.37 11.36
C ALA A 193 23.59 11.49 12.88
N ARG A 194 23.43 10.35 13.56
CA ARG A 194 23.29 10.24 15.03
C ARG A 194 24.59 9.86 15.73
N GLY A 195 25.73 9.84 15.01
CA GLY A 195 27.02 9.42 15.54
C GLY A 195 27.16 7.91 15.76
N GLN A 196 26.29 7.11 15.15
CA GLN A 196 26.30 5.65 15.24
C GLN A 196 27.03 5.03 14.06
N SER A 197 27.74 3.93 14.29
CA SER A 197 28.35 3.13 13.21
C SER A 197 27.26 2.30 12.49
N VAL A 198 27.42 2.16 11.19
CA VAL A 198 26.53 1.32 10.36
C VAL A 198 27.36 0.47 9.40
N THR A 199 26.94 -0.76 9.20
CA THR A 199 27.46 -1.63 8.13
C THR A 199 26.43 -1.70 7.02
N PHE A 200 26.83 -1.36 5.79
CA PHE A 200 25.99 -1.49 4.62
C PHE A 200 26.35 -2.77 3.86
N PRO A 201 25.53 -3.82 3.96
CA PRO A 201 25.89 -5.14 3.42
C PRO A 201 25.80 -5.23 1.89
N HIS A 202 25.24 -4.22 1.24
CA HIS A 202 24.92 -4.23 -0.20
C HIS A 202 25.48 -2.98 -0.92
N ALA A 203 26.77 -2.66 -0.67
CA ALA A 203 27.41 -1.46 -1.21
C ALA A 203 27.34 -1.35 -2.75
N ASP A 204 27.41 -2.48 -3.45
CA ASP A 204 27.41 -2.54 -4.91
C ASP A 204 26.00 -2.72 -5.51
N THR A 205 24.96 -2.75 -4.69
CA THR A 205 23.58 -2.95 -5.17
C THR A 205 22.97 -1.63 -5.62
N ARG A 206 22.61 -1.53 -6.89
CA ARG A 206 21.80 -0.42 -7.41
C ARG A 206 20.35 -0.64 -6.98
N ARG A 207 19.71 0.43 -6.50
CA ARG A 207 18.30 0.39 -6.08
C ARG A 207 17.54 1.57 -6.63
N CYS A 208 16.34 1.29 -7.15
CA CYS A 208 15.39 2.32 -7.48
C CYS A 208 14.66 2.72 -6.18
N VAL A 209 14.74 3.98 -5.80
CA VAL A 209 14.12 4.53 -4.59
C VAL A 209 13.29 5.76 -4.93
N ILE A 210 12.22 5.96 -4.17
CA ILE A 210 11.36 7.15 -4.24
C ILE A 210 11.13 7.64 -2.80
N HIS A 211 11.11 8.95 -2.59
CA HIS A 211 10.76 9.49 -1.28
C HIS A 211 9.25 9.35 -1.04
N VAL A 212 8.84 9.19 0.22
CA VAL A 212 7.42 8.97 0.56
C VAL A 212 6.54 10.20 0.30
N ASP A 213 7.15 11.37 0.17
CA ASP A 213 6.45 12.63 -0.13
C ASP A 213 6.36 12.91 -1.66
N ASP A 214 7.01 12.09 -2.51
CA ASP A 214 6.92 12.16 -3.98
C ASP A 214 5.75 11.32 -4.50
#